data_451ab4e8ab82381177908e7a959e8c3b
#
_entry.id   451ab4e8ab82381177908e7a959e8c3b
#
_cell.length_a   1.000
_cell.length_b   1.000
_cell.length_c   1.000
_cell.angle_alpha   90.00
_cell.angle_beta   90.00
_cell.angle_gamma   90.00
#
_symmetry.space_group_name_H-M   'P 1'
#
loop_
_entity.id
_entity.type
_entity.pdbx_description
1 polymer ?
#
loop_
_entity_poly.entity_id
_entity_poly.type
_entity_poly.pdbx_seq_one_letter_code
_entity_poly.pdbx_strand_id
1 'polypeptide(L)'
;MMTSPIAVPAADSPDTASGGKAITRDDTRWARCDIKSISLLPNSLLRQQAVSAGAMEAILLHDGFVTEGSASNVFIVHDGVIVTPPKNHAILGGITRDLIVELCGQHGLPFAEREITETELRQADEVWITSSTREVVPITQLNEAAVGDGKPGAMWKTVARHYVDFKRRLCGLEQE
;
A
#
# COMPACT_ATOMS: atom_id res chain seq x y z
N MET A 1 12.16 6.36 27.63
CA MET A 1 12.13 5.93 26.24
C MET A 1 10.95 5.00 26.09
N MET A 2 9.95 5.36 25.28
CA MET A 2 8.78 4.49 25.04
C MET A 2 9.08 3.66 23.78
N THR A 3 9.01 2.35 23.90
CA THR A 3 9.12 1.41 22.78
C THR A 3 7.83 0.64 22.65
N SER A 4 7.37 0.43 21.43
CA SER A 4 6.22 -0.44 21.13
C SER A 4 6.68 -1.57 20.23
N PRO A 5 6.21 -2.82 20.43
CA PRO A 5 6.52 -3.90 19.52
C PRO A 5 5.93 -3.61 18.13
N ILE A 6 6.67 -3.96 17.08
CA ILE A 6 6.16 -3.94 15.72
C ILE A 6 5.38 -5.25 15.50
N ALA A 7 4.16 -5.13 14.99
CA ALA A 7 3.37 -6.32 14.64
C ALA A 7 4.05 -7.12 13.51
N VAL A 8 3.87 -8.44 13.52
CA VAL A 8 4.34 -9.29 12.42
C VAL A 8 3.67 -8.84 11.12
N PRO A 9 4.44 -8.55 10.06
CA PRO A 9 3.88 -8.10 8.80
C PRO A 9 2.96 -9.16 8.16
N ALA A 10 1.88 -8.71 7.50
CA ALA A 10 0.97 -9.61 6.79
C ALA A 10 1.68 -10.41 5.68
N ALA A 11 2.69 -9.81 5.05
CA ALA A 11 3.50 -10.45 4.02
C ALA A 11 4.23 -11.71 4.50
N ASP A 12 4.58 -11.81 5.79
CA ASP A 12 5.28 -12.99 6.34
C ASP A 12 4.41 -14.25 6.42
N SER A 13 3.08 -14.10 6.28
CA SER A 13 2.12 -15.22 6.29
C SER A 13 1.04 -15.01 5.23
N PRO A 14 1.36 -15.00 3.93
CA PRO A 14 0.43 -14.58 2.89
C PRO A 14 -0.80 -15.49 2.74
N ASP A 15 -0.70 -16.74 3.15
CA ASP A 15 -1.83 -17.68 3.04
C ASP A 15 -2.85 -17.54 4.17
N THR A 16 -2.45 -17.00 5.31
CA THR A 16 -3.30 -16.81 6.50
C THR A 16 -3.55 -15.35 6.83
N ALA A 17 -3.00 -14.43 6.03
CA ALA A 17 -3.16 -13.01 6.25
C ALA A 17 -4.64 -12.59 6.19
N SER A 18 -5.06 -11.80 7.14
CA SER A 18 -6.32 -11.04 7.07
C SER A 18 -6.04 -9.68 6.45
N GLY A 19 -6.93 -9.21 5.60
CA GLY A 19 -6.82 -7.87 5.05
C GLY A 19 -7.20 -6.79 6.05
N GLY A 20 -6.88 -5.54 5.69
CA GLY A 20 -7.25 -4.36 6.46
C GLY A 20 -8.41 -3.58 5.85
N LYS A 21 -8.95 -2.63 6.62
CA LYS A 21 -9.90 -1.63 6.15
C LYS A 21 -9.16 -0.32 5.84
N ALA A 22 -9.49 0.30 4.72
CA ALA A 22 -9.08 1.67 4.40
C ALA A 22 -10.31 2.55 4.14
N ILE A 23 -10.12 3.86 4.25
CA ILE A 23 -11.10 4.87 3.83
C ILE A 23 -10.48 5.79 2.80
N THR A 24 -11.27 6.41 1.94
CA THR A 24 -10.81 7.48 1.06
C THR A 24 -11.00 8.84 1.72
N ARG A 25 -10.08 9.79 1.46
CA ARG A 25 -10.15 11.18 1.91
C ARG A 25 -9.52 12.10 0.87
N ASP A 26 -9.99 13.35 0.82
CA ASP A 26 -9.33 14.37 0.02
C ASP A 26 -7.92 14.63 0.54
N ASP A 27 -6.96 14.76 -0.36
CA ASP A 27 -5.58 15.04 -0.02
C ASP A 27 -5.42 16.53 0.33
N THR A 28 -5.30 16.80 1.61
CA THR A 28 -5.12 18.15 2.16
C THR A 28 -3.67 18.45 2.52
N ARG A 29 -2.73 17.62 2.08
CA ARG A 29 -1.31 17.81 2.34
C ARG A 29 -0.73 18.93 1.46
N TRP A 30 0.50 19.29 1.71
CA TRP A 30 1.20 20.29 0.94
C TRP A 30 1.62 19.79 -0.47
N ALA A 31 2.07 20.71 -1.33
CA ALA A 31 2.38 20.41 -2.73
C ALA A 31 3.72 19.65 -2.97
N ARG A 32 4.50 19.35 -1.92
CA ARG A 32 5.82 18.70 -2.03
C ARG A 32 5.91 17.45 -1.18
N CYS A 33 4.99 16.52 -1.39
CA CYS A 33 4.94 15.23 -0.68
C CYS A 33 6.14 14.32 -1.02
N ASP A 34 6.81 14.56 -2.13
CA ASP A 34 8.08 13.94 -2.52
C ASP A 34 9.23 14.18 -1.52
N ILE A 35 9.15 15.23 -0.72
CA ILE A 35 10.13 15.56 0.31
C ILE A 35 9.76 14.87 1.63
N LYS A 36 10.60 13.91 2.05
CA LYS A 36 10.43 13.28 3.37
C LYS A 36 10.80 14.26 4.49
N SER A 37 9.78 14.91 5.05
CA SER A 37 9.92 15.93 6.10
C SER A 37 9.20 15.54 7.39
N ILE A 38 9.37 16.36 8.43
CA ILE A 38 8.63 16.24 9.70
C ILE A 38 7.31 17.04 9.71
N SER A 39 6.96 17.70 8.62
CA SER A 39 5.71 18.47 8.47
C SER A 39 4.51 17.55 8.27
N LEU A 40 4.23 16.71 9.27
CA LEU A 40 3.28 15.58 9.18
C LEU A 40 1.90 15.89 9.77
N LEU A 41 1.58 17.14 10.10
CA LEU A 41 0.28 17.45 10.70
C LEU A 41 -0.92 17.04 9.82
N PRO A 42 -0.95 17.36 8.51
CA PRO A 42 -2.05 16.89 7.66
C PRO A 42 -2.13 15.36 7.59
N ASN A 43 -0.98 14.67 7.45
CA ASN A 43 -0.90 13.21 7.45
C ASN A 43 -1.48 12.62 8.75
N SER A 44 -1.13 13.21 9.90
CA SER A 44 -1.60 12.76 11.22
C SER A 44 -3.11 12.95 11.38
N LEU A 45 -3.67 14.07 10.89
CA LEU A 45 -5.11 14.33 10.93
C LEU A 45 -5.88 13.36 10.02
N LEU A 46 -5.39 13.11 8.81
CA LEU A 46 -5.96 12.14 7.87
C LEU A 46 -5.90 10.72 8.45
N ARG A 47 -4.76 10.36 9.06
CA ARG A 47 -4.61 9.09 9.77
C ARG A 47 -5.59 8.96 10.94
N GLN A 48 -5.78 10.02 11.72
CA GLN A 48 -6.74 10.02 12.82
C GLN A 48 -8.18 9.80 12.33
N GLN A 49 -8.55 10.36 11.18
CA GLN A 49 -9.86 10.10 10.56
C GLN A 49 -10.02 8.62 10.20
N ALA A 50 -8.98 7.98 9.67
CA ALA A 50 -9.01 6.54 9.41
C ALA A 50 -9.23 5.74 10.70
N VAL A 51 -8.44 6.03 11.74
CA VAL A 51 -8.58 5.36 13.06
C VAL A 51 -9.97 5.55 13.63
N SER A 52 -10.53 6.77 13.56
CA SER A 52 -11.90 7.07 14.05
C SER A 52 -12.99 6.31 13.29
N ALA A 53 -12.73 5.95 12.02
CA ALA A 53 -13.60 5.11 11.19
C ALA A 53 -13.32 3.60 11.34
N GLY A 54 -12.46 3.18 12.27
CA GLY A 54 -12.05 1.79 12.45
C GLY A 54 -11.21 1.26 11.30
N ALA A 55 -10.56 2.15 10.53
CA ALA A 55 -9.70 1.79 9.40
C ALA A 55 -8.21 1.91 9.78
N MET A 56 -7.39 1.12 9.10
CA MET A 56 -5.95 1.14 9.32
C MET A 56 -5.22 2.19 8.49
N GLU A 57 -5.87 2.73 7.44
CA GLU A 57 -5.26 3.71 6.54
C GLU A 57 -6.30 4.62 5.90
N ALA A 58 -5.90 5.86 5.55
CA ALA A 58 -6.63 6.74 4.66
C ALA A 58 -5.90 6.78 3.31
N ILE A 59 -6.58 6.35 2.25
CA ILE A 59 -6.14 6.51 0.87
C ILE A 59 -6.57 7.90 0.40
N LEU A 60 -5.63 8.66 -0.13
CA LEU A 60 -5.80 10.08 -0.41
C LEU A 60 -6.10 10.31 -1.90
N LEU A 61 -7.02 11.22 -2.14
CA LEU A 61 -7.48 11.61 -3.47
C LEU A 61 -7.21 13.09 -3.71
N HIS A 62 -6.64 13.42 -4.85
CA HIS A 62 -6.45 14.79 -5.33
C HIS A 62 -7.06 14.92 -6.72
N ASP A 63 -8.02 15.82 -6.88
CA ASP A 63 -8.75 16.04 -8.14
C ASP A 63 -9.29 14.74 -8.79
N GLY A 64 -9.78 13.80 -7.96
CA GLY A 64 -10.33 12.52 -8.42
C GLY A 64 -9.31 11.44 -8.73
N PHE A 65 -8.02 11.67 -8.46
CA PHE A 65 -6.94 10.70 -8.63
C PHE A 65 -6.33 10.28 -7.29
N VAL A 66 -5.94 9.03 -7.20
CA VAL A 66 -5.22 8.48 -6.05
C VAL A 66 -3.81 9.08 -6.01
N THR A 67 -3.42 9.63 -4.87
CA THR A 67 -2.04 9.99 -4.60
C THR A 67 -1.33 8.86 -3.83
N GLU A 68 -1.48 8.79 -2.54
CA GLU A 68 -0.90 7.75 -1.69
C GLU A 68 -1.76 7.54 -0.43
N GLY A 69 -1.30 6.76 0.53
CA GLY A 69 -1.91 6.70 1.86
C GLY A 69 -1.42 7.82 2.77
N SER A 70 -2.07 8.02 3.92
CA SER A 70 -1.62 9.00 4.92
C SER A 70 -0.19 8.72 5.44
N ALA A 71 0.27 7.47 5.38
CA ALA A 71 1.60 7.03 5.78
C ALA A 71 2.10 5.81 4.96
N SER A 72 1.64 5.67 3.73
CA SER A 72 1.93 4.50 2.87
C SER A 72 1.77 4.85 1.39
N ASN A 73 2.37 4.04 0.50
CA ASN A 73 2.04 4.10 -0.92
C ASN A 73 0.91 3.11 -1.24
N VAL A 74 0.21 3.33 -2.35
CA VAL A 74 -0.96 2.55 -2.79
C VAL A 74 -0.65 1.81 -4.06
N PHE A 75 -1.15 0.58 -4.15
CA PHE A 75 -1.21 -0.26 -5.34
C PHE A 75 -2.63 -0.77 -5.51
N ILE A 76 -3.04 -0.96 -6.73
CA ILE A 76 -4.26 -1.70 -7.08
C ILE A 76 -3.92 -2.82 -8.06
N VAL A 77 -4.78 -3.81 -8.15
CA VAL A 77 -4.82 -4.74 -9.29
C VAL A 77 -6.10 -4.46 -10.07
N HIS A 78 -5.96 -4.25 -11.36
CA HIS A 78 -7.09 -4.05 -12.26
C HIS A 78 -6.83 -4.83 -13.55
N ASP A 79 -7.76 -5.71 -13.93
CA ASP A 79 -7.61 -6.61 -15.07
C ASP A 79 -6.29 -7.39 -15.07
N GLY A 80 -5.85 -7.86 -13.90
CA GLY A 80 -4.63 -8.63 -13.73
C GLY A 80 -3.33 -7.83 -13.81
N VAL A 81 -3.38 -6.49 -13.93
CA VAL A 81 -2.23 -5.59 -13.94
C VAL A 81 -2.09 -4.90 -12.59
N ILE A 82 -0.90 -4.94 -12.01
CA ILE A 82 -0.54 -4.18 -10.81
C ILE A 82 -0.32 -2.73 -11.20
N VAL A 83 -1.02 -1.79 -10.59
CA VAL A 83 -0.90 -0.36 -10.89
C VAL A 83 -0.60 0.42 -9.62
N THR A 84 0.32 1.38 -9.71
CA THR A 84 0.64 2.33 -8.64
C THR A 84 0.80 3.74 -9.21
N PRO A 85 0.45 4.79 -8.45
CA PRO A 85 0.69 6.16 -8.90
C PRO A 85 2.15 6.42 -9.24
N PRO A 86 2.45 7.21 -10.30
CA PRO A 86 3.81 7.52 -10.71
C PRO A 86 4.49 8.42 -9.67
N LYS A 87 5.81 8.30 -9.53
CA LYS A 87 6.58 9.18 -8.65
C LYS A 87 6.58 10.61 -9.21
N ASN A 88 5.94 11.50 -8.47
CA ASN A 88 5.89 12.93 -8.73
C ASN A 88 5.88 13.70 -7.39
N HIS A 89 5.61 15.00 -7.43
CA HIS A 89 5.58 15.81 -6.21
C HIS A 89 4.41 15.51 -5.25
N ALA A 90 3.39 14.79 -5.69
CA ALA A 90 2.21 14.46 -4.87
C ALA A 90 2.39 13.23 -3.99
N ILE A 91 3.43 12.41 -4.20
CA ILE A 91 3.68 11.20 -3.42
C ILE A 91 5.12 11.09 -2.93
N LEU A 92 5.32 10.42 -1.81
CA LEU A 92 6.65 10.00 -1.38
C LEU A 92 7.05 8.73 -2.13
N GLY A 93 8.22 8.75 -2.80
CA GLY A 93 8.84 7.55 -3.37
C GLY A 93 9.30 6.60 -2.25
N GLY A 94 8.41 5.74 -1.78
CA GLY A 94 8.69 4.83 -0.68
C GLY A 94 9.64 3.70 -1.08
N ILE A 95 10.60 3.35 -0.23
CA ILE A 95 11.58 2.28 -0.50
C ILE A 95 10.86 0.93 -0.73
N THR A 96 9.85 0.63 0.07
CA THR A 96 9.06 -0.61 -0.09
C THR A 96 8.29 -0.59 -1.41
N ARG A 97 7.73 0.56 -1.81
CA ARG A 97 7.08 0.73 -3.10
C ARG A 97 8.04 0.41 -4.25
N ASP A 98 9.22 1.00 -4.22
CA ASP A 98 10.22 0.83 -5.28
C ASP A 98 10.69 -0.63 -5.37
N LEU A 99 10.89 -1.29 -4.22
CA LEU A 99 11.22 -2.72 -4.17
C LEU A 99 10.10 -3.58 -4.79
N ILE A 100 8.82 -3.28 -4.52
CA ILE A 100 7.71 -4.02 -5.14
C ILE A 100 7.72 -3.86 -6.66
N VAL A 101 7.93 -2.65 -7.18
CA VAL A 101 8.03 -2.41 -8.63
C VAL A 101 9.21 -3.18 -9.23
N GLU A 102 10.36 -3.19 -8.57
CA GLU A 102 11.52 -3.96 -8.98
C GLU A 102 11.23 -5.47 -9.02
N LEU A 103 10.62 -6.01 -7.96
CA LEU A 103 10.25 -7.43 -7.89
C LEU A 103 9.23 -7.80 -8.98
N CYS A 104 8.26 -6.93 -9.29
CA CYS A 104 7.35 -7.16 -10.41
C CYS A 104 8.12 -7.30 -11.73
N GLY A 105 9.08 -6.42 -11.99
CA GLY A 105 9.93 -6.50 -13.18
C GLY A 105 10.80 -7.77 -13.22
N GLN A 106 11.43 -8.13 -12.09
CA GLN A 106 12.29 -9.31 -11.99
C GLN A 106 11.52 -10.62 -12.21
N HIS A 107 10.26 -10.69 -11.78
CA HIS A 107 9.43 -11.89 -11.87
C HIS A 107 8.44 -11.88 -13.04
N GLY A 108 8.50 -10.88 -13.92
CA GLY A 108 7.64 -10.80 -15.10
C GLY A 108 6.16 -10.60 -14.76
N LEU A 109 5.85 -10.03 -13.60
CA LEU A 109 4.47 -9.69 -13.23
C LEU A 109 4.03 -8.43 -14.01
N PRO A 110 2.82 -8.41 -14.58
CA PRO A 110 2.34 -7.24 -15.29
C PRO A 110 2.15 -6.08 -14.33
N PHE A 111 2.84 -4.97 -14.57
CA PHE A 111 2.72 -3.76 -13.75
C PHE A 111 2.80 -2.48 -14.57
N ALA A 112 2.23 -1.40 -14.05
CA ALA A 112 2.30 -0.06 -14.63
C ALA A 112 2.41 1.01 -13.52
N GLU A 113 3.26 2.01 -13.77
CA GLU A 113 3.28 3.26 -13.01
C GLU A 113 2.46 4.30 -13.79
N ARG A 114 1.23 4.54 -13.35
CA ARG A 114 0.31 5.52 -13.95
C ARG A 114 -0.69 6.06 -12.93
N GLU A 115 -1.38 7.11 -13.30
CA GLU A 115 -2.48 7.62 -12.49
C GLU A 115 -3.59 6.56 -12.33
N ILE A 116 -4.21 6.60 -11.15
CA ILE A 116 -5.34 5.75 -10.77
C ILE A 116 -6.49 6.68 -10.43
N THR A 117 -7.59 6.57 -11.14
CA THR A 117 -8.81 7.32 -10.81
C THR A 117 -9.49 6.74 -9.57
N GLU A 118 -10.29 7.57 -8.88
CA GLU A 118 -11.12 7.08 -7.77
C GLU A 118 -12.04 5.94 -8.21
N THR A 119 -12.56 5.99 -9.44
CA THR A 119 -13.41 4.94 -10.00
C THR A 119 -12.65 3.62 -10.14
N GLU A 120 -11.43 3.65 -10.68
CA GLU A 120 -10.58 2.46 -10.78
C GLU A 120 -10.23 1.90 -9.40
N LEU A 121 -9.91 2.76 -8.42
CA LEU A 121 -9.67 2.34 -7.04
C LEU A 121 -10.88 1.59 -6.45
N ARG A 122 -12.09 2.09 -6.69
CA ARG A 122 -13.33 1.48 -6.20
C ARG A 122 -13.71 0.18 -6.91
N GLN A 123 -13.26 0.00 -8.13
CA GLN A 123 -13.53 -1.17 -8.98
C GLN A 123 -12.34 -2.14 -9.04
N ALA A 124 -11.28 -1.86 -8.30
CA ALA A 124 -10.09 -2.69 -8.29
C ALA A 124 -10.38 -4.11 -7.78
N ASP A 125 -9.76 -5.10 -8.42
CA ASP A 125 -9.80 -6.50 -7.99
C ASP A 125 -9.09 -6.67 -6.64
N GLU A 126 -7.96 -5.94 -6.45
CA GLU A 126 -7.20 -5.91 -5.20
C GLU A 126 -6.70 -4.49 -4.92
N VAL A 127 -6.58 -4.14 -3.65
CA VAL A 127 -5.94 -2.90 -3.18
C VAL A 127 -4.91 -3.26 -2.13
N TRP A 128 -3.71 -2.65 -2.20
CA TRP A 128 -2.63 -2.84 -1.23
C TRP A 128 -2.06 -1.51 -0.79
N ILE A 129 -1.49 -1.51 0.39
CA ILE A 129 -0.66 -0.39 0.86
C ILE A 129 0.74 -0.89 1.22
N THR A 130 1.75 -0.04 1.02
CA THR A 130 3.14 -0.38 1.35
C THR A 130 3.77 0.68 2.24
N SER A 131 4.53 0.23 3.25
CA SER A 131 5.33 1.09 4.12
C SER A 131 6.48 0.32 4.73
N SER A 132 7.50 1.00 5.25
CA SER A 132 8.68 0.37 5.85
C SER A 132 8.36 -0.51 7.07
N THR A 133 7.30 -0.21 7.82
CA THR A 133 6.98 -0.93 9.07
C THR A 133 5.89 -1.99 8.89
N ARG A 134 5.04 -1.84 7.88
CA ARG A 134 3.94 -2.77 7.60
C ARG A 134 4.22 -3.63 6.37
N GLU A 135 5.27 -3.28 5.64
CA GLU A 135 5.65 -3.94 4.39
C GLU A 135 4.53 -3.84 3.33
N VAL A 136 3.94 -4.95 2.95
CA VAL A 136 2.86 -5.02 1.95
C VAL A 136 1.59 -5.53 2.63
N VAL A 137 0.57 -4.69 2.75
CA VAL A 137 -0.67 -5.02 3.44
C VAL A 137 -1.84 -5.00 2.47
N PRO A 138 -2.64 -6.08 2.37
CA PRO A 138 -3.82 -6.10 1.54
C PRO A 138 -4.95 -5.31 2.22
N ILE A 139 -5.69 -4.54 1.44
CA ILE A 139 -6.91 -3.84 1.85
C ILE A 139 -8.09 -4.62 1.29
N THR A 140 -8.88 -5.20 2.17
CA THR A 140 -10.04 -6.04 1.81
C THR A 140 -11.37 -5.31 1.97
N GLN A 141 -11.33 -4.11 2.55
CA GLN A 141 -12.49 -3.23 2.64
C GLN A 141 -12.07 -1.78 2.39
N LEU A 142 -12.75 -1.12 1.47
CA LEU A 142 -12.57 0.31 1.17
C LEU A 142 -13.86 1.05 1.49
N ASN A 143 -13.81 1.98 2.44
CA ASN A 143 -15.01 2.60 3.03
C ASN A 143 -15.96 1.50 3.56
N GLU A 144 -17.18 1.45 3.03
CA GLU A 144 -18.21 0.47 3.42
C GLU A 144 -18.27 -0.75 2.47
N ALA A 145 -17.50 -0.75 1.36
CA ALA A 145 -17.54 -1.79 0.34
C ALA A 145 -16.37 -2.78 0.49
N ALA A 146 -16.63 -4.04 0.17
CA ALA A 146 -15.54 -5.02 0.00
C ALA A 146 -14.71 -4.67 -1.23
N VAL A 147 -13.40 -4.95 -1.17
CA VAL A 147 -12.50 -4.94 -2.33
C VAL A 147 -12.48 -6.37 -2.89
N GLY A 148 -12.77 -6.52 -4.17
CA GLY A 148 -12.89 -7.84 -4.78
C GLY A 148 -13.88 -8.74 -4.02
N ASP A 149 -13.42 -9.89 -3.57
CA ASP A 149 -14.22 -10.84 -2.76
C ASP A 149 -14.12 -10.59 -1.23
N GLY A 150 -13.49 -9.51 -0.81
CA GLY A 150 -13.27 -9.16 0.59
C GLY A 150 -12.13 -9.95 1.26
N LYS A 151 -11.25 -10.55 0.48
CA LYS A 151 -10.09 -11.33 0.96
C LYS A 151 -8.80 -10.85 0.28
N PRO A 152 -7.62 -11.17 0.87
CA PRO A 152 -6.35 -10.94 0.20
C PRO A 152 -6.28 -11.71 -1.13
N GLY A 153 -6.06 -10.99 -2.24
CA GLY A 153 -6.12 -11.56 -3.56
C GLY A 153 -4.88 -12.38 -3.95
N ALA A 154 -4.95 -13.05 -5.09
CA ALA A 154 -3.90 -13.94 -5.57
C ALA A 154 -2.64 -13.20 -5.98
N MET A 155 -2.77 -12.01 -6.59
CA MET A 155 -1.64 -11.19 -7.01
C MET A 155 -0.87 -10.67 -5.79
N TRP A 156 -1.59 -10.17 -4.76
CA TRP A 156 -0.98 -9.78 -3.50
C TRP A 156 -0.18 -10.93 -2.87
N LYS A 157 -0.76 -12.14 -2.81
CA LYS A 157 -0.07 -13.32 -2.25
C LYS A 157 1.22 -13.64 -3.01
N THR A 158 1.20 -13.53 -4.32
CA THR A 158 2.38 -13.75 -5.18
C THR A 158 3.47 -12.72 -4.87
N VAL A 159 3.12 -11.43 -4.84
CA VAL A 159 4.06 -10.35 -4.53
C VAL A 159 4.58 -10.47 -3.10
N ALA A 160 3.74 -10.80 -2.13
CA ALA A 160 4.14 -11.00 -0.74
C ALA A 160 5.17 -12.13 -0.59
N ARG A 161 5.00 -13.25 -1.31
CA ARG A 161 5.99 -14.35 -1.33
C ARG A 161 7.34 -13.88 -1.89
N HIS A 162 7.34 -13.21 -3.05
CA HIS A 162 8.57 -12.66 -3.62
C HIS A 162 9.26 -11.67 -2.70
N TYR A 163 8.48 -10.85 -1.99
CA TYR A 163 9.01 -9.91 -1.01
C TYR A 163 9.66 -10.63 0.19
N VAL A 164 9.03 -11.66 0.73
CA VAL A 164 9.58 -12.48 1.81
C VAL A 164 10.84 -13.20 1.37
N ASP A 165 10.84 -13.79 0.18
CA ASP A 165 12.02 -14.49 -0.37
C ASP A 165 13.19 -13.51 -0.59
N PHE A 166 12.91 -12.29 -1.04
CA PHE A 166 13.92 -11.24 -1.12
C PHE A 166 14.51 -10.91 0.26
N LYS A 167 13.66 -10.74 1.30
CA LYS A 167 14.14 -10.49 2.67
C LYS A 167 15.00 -11.62 3.19
N ARG A 168 14.57 -12.87 2.99
CA ARG A 168 15.33 -14.06 3.44
C ARG A 168 16.71 -14.11 2.81
N ARG A 169 16.80 -13.89 1.50
CA ARG A 169 18.08 -13.83 0.78
C ARG A 169 18.97 -12.72 1.32
N LEU A 170 18.42 -11.52 1.51
CA LEU A 170 19.17 -10.38 2.05
C LEU A 170 19.71 -10.64 3.46
N CYS A 171 18.98 -11.38 4.29
CA CYS A 171 19.38 -11.74 5.64
C CYS A 171 20.25 -13.02 5.72
N GLY A 172 20.59 -13.65 4.61
CA GLY A 172 21.33 -14.93 4.60
C GLY A 172 20.55 -16.09 5.21
N LEU A 173 19.21 -16.02 5.21
CA LEU A 173 18.31 -17.04 5.75
C LEU A 173 17.76 -17.97 4.62
N GLU A 174 18.56 -18.20 3.58
CA GLU A 174 18.21 -19.19 2.55
C GLU A 174 18.17 -20.58 3.19
N GLN A 175 17.06 -21.29 3.00
CA GLN A 175 17.00 -22.69 3.35
C GLN A 175 17.84 -23.46 2.29
N GLU A 176 18.82 -24.23 2.75
CA GLU A 176 19.49 -25.25 1.95
C GLU A 176 18.50 -26.29 1.43
#